data_afb8e059471761f3947a20867b6caecc
#
_entry.id   afb8e059471761f3947a20867b6caecc
#
_cell.length_a   1.000
_cell.length_b   1.000
_cell.length_c   1.000
_cell.angle_alpha   90.00
_cell.angle_beta   90.00
_cell.angle_gamma   90.00
#
_symmetry.space_group_name_H-M   'P 1'
#
loop_
_entity.id
_entity.type
_entity.pdbx_description
1 polymer ?
#
loop_
_entity_poly.entity_id
_entity_poly.type
_entity_poly.pdbx_seq_one_letter_code
_entity_poly.pdbx_strand_id
1 'polypeptide(L)'
;MVLAIGAGPASAADKYVVGVSNTLTGNGWREEMICSIKAQAKVSGIVTQVTVANRNGGPTEQIADLRNLISAGVNAIVLNPSDRDALNPVIKEASAKGIVVVAVDQAVSAPEAYVLSNDQVKYGQLGAEWLFKQLNGTGNVVEMRGIDGVPADTDRHQGFTAALANYPNIKIVAQTFTGWSLDPAAQQINTLFSSGKKIDGIWTSGIDATIVDAYQTAKKAFVPTVGADNNKFVGQLVTLKTQGLVGAAVTNPPPVGGAGLAVALDVLAGKSHPKLIKLTPEVWDNTTSAGVSTLQAKYDAALDPYYSVQYGVAPYTTYSKAQLVACQS
;
A
#
# COMPACT_ATOMS: atom_id res chain seq x y z
N MET A 1 15.09 -19.13 -59.43
CA MET A 1 14.40 -19.93 -58.41
C MET A 1 14.36 -19.08 -57.15
N VAL A 2 13.23 -18.37 -56.94
CA VAL A 2 13.08 -17.44 -55.78
C VAL A 2 12.39 -18.25 -54.67
N LEU A 3 13.11 -18.51 -53.56
CA LEU A 3 12.50 -19.10 -52.37
C LEU A 3 11.59 -18.05 -51.72
N ALA A 4 10.31 -18.28 -51.74
CA ALA A 4 9.34 -17.56 -50.91
C ALA A 4 9.50 -18.07 -49.45
N ILE A 5 10.01 -17.25 -48.57
CA ILE A 5 9.99 -17.49 -47.12
C ILE A 5 8.55 -17.23 -46.67
N GLY A 6 7.80 -18.32 -46.45
CA GLY A 6 6.47 -18.25 -45.87
C GLY A 6 6.55 -17.72 -44.43
N ALA A 7 6.00 -16.56 -44.18
CA ALA A 7 5.73 -16.12 -42.80
C ALA A 7 4.71 -17.10 -42.20
N GLY A 8 5.13 -17.90 -41.24
CA GLY A 8 4.22 -18.72 -40.44
C GLY A 8 3.15 -17.83 -39.75
N PRO A 9 1.97 -18.38 -39.48
CA PRO A 9 0.93 -17.63 -38.78
C PRO A 9 1.46 -17.17 -37.42
N ALA A 10 1.39 -15.88 -37.13
CA ALA A 10 1.64 -15.36 -35.79
C ALA A 10 0.70 -16.11 -34.83
N SER A 11 1.25 -16.81 -33.86
CA SER A 11 0.48 -17.44 -32.78
C SER A 11 -0.36 -16.36 -32.13
N ALA A 12 -1.68 -16.57 -32.09
CA ALA A 12 -2.54 -15.69 -31.31
C ALA A 12 -2.02 -15.68 -29.88
N ALA A 13 -1.72 -14.50 -29.35
CA ALA A 13 -1.27 -14.38 -27.97
C ALA A 13 -2.32 -15.00 -27.05
N ASP A 14 -1.89 -15.82 -26.11
CA ASP A 14 -2.78 -16.42 -25.12
C ASP A 14 -3.53 -15.31 -24.38
N LYS A 15 -4.82 -15.54 -24.12
CA LYS A 15 -5.69 -14.58 -23.44
C LYS A 15 -6.01 -15.08 -22.05
N TYR A 16 -5.89 -14.19 -21.07
CA TYR A 16 -5.99 -14.54 -19.66
C TYR A 16 -7.17 -13.88 -18.96
N VAL A 17 -7.75 -14.58 -18.00
CA VAL A 17 -8.69 -14.08 -16.98
C VAL A 17 -7.95 -13.95 -15.68
N VAL A 18 -8.08 -12.79 -15.02
CA VAL A 18 -7.37 -12.47 -13.77
C VAL A 18 -8.36 -12.25 -12.64
N GLY A 19 -8.11 -12.89 -11.50
CA GLY A 19 -8.78 -12.66 -10.25
C GLY A 19 -8.04 -11.63 -9.40
N VAL A 20 -8.78 -10.79 -8.68
CA VAL A 20 -8.25 -9.87 -7.67
C VAL A 20 -8.97 -10.14 -6.35
N SER A 21 -8.23 -10.26 -5.25
CA SER A 21 -8.81 -10.40 -3.91
C SER A 21 -8.30 -9.29 -2.99
N ASN A 22 -9.24 -8.52 -2.43
CA ASN A 22 -9.01 -7.44 -1.48
C ASN A 22 -10.04 -7.47 -0.36
N THR A 23 -9.64 -7.13 0.88
CA THR A 23 -10.44 -7.30 2.09
C THR A 23 -10.71 -6.00 2.86
N LEU A 24 -10.52 -4.86 2.23
CA LEU A 24 -10.85 -3.55 2.79
C LEU A 24 -11.38 -2.63 1.70
N THR A 25 -12.64 -2.23 1.80
CA THR A 25 -13.31 -1.25 0.91
C THR A 25 -13.33 0.14 1.52
N GLY A 26 -13.47 1.17 0.69
CA GLY A 26 -13.53 2.57 1.14
C GLY A 26 -12.18 3.13 1.59
N ASN A 27 -11.09 2.50 1.20
CA ASN A 27 -9.72 2.95 1.44
C ASN A 27 -9.06 3.33 0.12
N GLY A 28 -8.71 4.62 -0.05
CA GLY A 28 -8.21 5.15 -1.33
C GLY A 28 -6.96 4.42 -1.84
N TRP A 29 -6.04 4.03 -0.96
CA TRP A 29 -4.86 3.24 -1.34
C TRP A 29 -5.27 1.89 -1.97
N ARG A 30 -6.28 1.20 -1.39
CA ARG A 30 -6.77 -0.09 -1.90
C ARG A 30 -7.50 0.07 -3.23
N GLU A 31 -8.29 1.13 -3.38
CA GLU A 31 -8.97 1.43 -4.64
C GLU A 31 -7.95 1.75 -5.75
N GLU A 32 -6.91 2.53 -5.46
CA GLU A 32 -5.84 2.80 -6.41
C GLU A 32 -5.07 1.53 -6.78
N MET A 33 -4.81 0.64 -5.82
CA MET A 33 -4.19 -0.67 -6.08
C MET A 33 -5.02 -1.48 -7.08
N ILE A 34 -6.35 -1.56 -6.90
CA ILE A 34 -7.25 -2.26 -7.82
C ILE A 34 -7.25 -1.57 -9.19
N CYS A 35 -7.28 -0.24 -9.23
CA CYS A 35 -7.20 0.52 -10.47
C CYS A 35 -5.88 0.27 -11.21
N SER A 36 -4.77 0.15 -10.50
CA SER A 36 -3.47 -0.18 -11.10
C SER A 36 -3.47 -1.55 -11.77
N ILE A 37 -4.15 -2.54 -11.18
CA ILE A 37 -4.32 -3.87 -11.77
C ILE A 37 -5.15 -3.77 -13.06
N LYS A 38 -6.28 -3.06 -13.03
CA LYS A 38 -7.15 -2.86 -14.20
C LYS A 38 -6.43 -2.10 -15.32
N ALA A 39 -5.66 -1.07 -14.98
CA ALA A 39 -4.86 -0.31 -15.93
C ALA A 39 -3.79 -1.20 -16.59
N GLN A 40 -3.05 -1.97 -15.80
CA GLN A 40 -2.04 -2.90 -16.31
C GLN A 40 -2.66 -4.01 -17.16
N ALA A 41 -3.82 -4.53 -16.78
CA ALA A 41 -4.57 -5.50 -17.57
C ALA A 41 -4.91 -4.92 -18.96
N LYS A 42 -5.43 -3.70 -19.00
CA LYS A 42 -5.82 -3.03 -20.24
C LYS A 42 -4.63 -2.80 -21.18
N VAL A 43 -3.51 -2.30 -20.65
CA VAL A 43 -2.33 -2.02 -21.51
C VAL A 43 -1.59 -3.28 -21.93
N SER A 44 -1.74 -4.40 -21.21
CA SER A 44 -1.15 -5.67 -21.60
C SER A 44 -1.69 -6.22 -22.93
N GLY A 45 -2.95 -5.91 -23.25
CA GLY A 45 -3.64 -6.39 -24.45
C GLY A 45 -3.97 -7.91 -24.45
N ILE A 46 -3.55 -8.64 -23.42
CA ILE A 46 -3.71 -10.11 -23.29
C ILE A 46 -4.65 -10.53 -22.15
N VAL A 47 -5.04 -9.60 -21.27
CA VAL A 47 -6.05 -9.86 -20.25
C VAL A 47 -7.43 -9.50 -20.80
N THR A 48 -8.34 -10.46 -20.83
CA THR A 48 -9.71 -10.29 -21.36
C THR A 48 -10.71 -9.92 -20.28
N GLN A 49 -10.44 -10.30 -19.03
CA GLN A 49 -11.32 -10.03 -17.91
C GLN A 49 -10.53 -9.91 -16.60
N VAL A 50 -10.94 -8.95 -15.77
CA VAL A 50 -10.49 -8.82 -14.36
C VAL A 50 -11.72 -8.99 -13.47
N THR A 51 -11.74 -10.07 -12.69
CA THR A 51 -12.78 -10.37 -11.72
C THR A 51 -12.32 -9.95 -10.33
N VAL A 52 -13.02 -9.03 -9.69
CA VAL A 52 -12.61 -8.43 -8.41
C VAL A 52 -13.51 -8.89 -7.28
N ALA A 53 -12.94 -9.59 -6.30
CA ALA A 53 -13.54 -9.80 -4.99
C ALA A 53 -13.04 -8.70 -4.05
N ASN A 54 -13.91 -7.70 -3.80
CA ASN A 54 -13.60 -6.52 -3.00
C ASN A 54 -14.68 -6.31 -1.95
N ARG A 55 -14.38 -6.69 -0.71
CA ARG A 55 -15.28 -6.53 0.44
C ARG A 55 -14.50 -6.42 1.74
N ASN A 56 -15.14 -5.89 2.77
CA ASN A 56 -14.59 -5.94 4.12
C ASN A 56 -14.65 -7.38 4.64
N GLY A 57 -13.55 -7.88 5.19
CA GLY A 57 -13.48 -9.23 5.72
C GLY A 57 -12.09 -9.62 6.22
N GLY A 58 -12.03 -10.75 6.87
CA GLY A 58 -10.81 -11.38 7.35
C GLY A 58 -10.39 -12.58 6.51
N PRO A 59 -9.56 -13.48 7.09
CA PRO A 59 -9.06 -14.65 6.38
C PRO A 59 -10.18 -15.60 5.93
N THR A 60 -11.22 -15.78 6.72
CA THR A 60 -12.34 -16.69 6.39
C THR A 60 -13.06 -16.25 5.11
N GLU A 61 -13.40 -14.96 5.04
CA GLU A 61 -14.06 -14.37 3.87
C GLU A 61 -13.13 -14.41 2.66
N GLN A 62 -11.85 -14.12 2.86
CA GLN A 62 -10.88 -14.11 1.76
C GLN A 62 -10.64 -15.52 1.20
N ILE A 63 -10.59 -16.56 2.04
CA ILE A 63 -10.50 -17.94 1.58
C ILE A 63 -11.71 -18.31 0.70
N ALA A 64 -12.92 -17.88 1.08
CA ALA A 64 -14.12 -18.12 0.27
C ALA A 64 -14.03 -17.40 -1.08
N ASP A 65 -13.58 -16.14 -1.10
CA ASP A 65 -13.39 -15.36 -2.32
C ASP A 65 -12.34 -16.00 -3.24
N LEU A 66 -11.21 -16.44 -2.70
CA LEU A 66 -10.18 -17.14 -3.45
C LEU A 66 -10.71 -18.43 -4.08
N ARG A 67 -11.50 -19.23 -3.35
CA ARG A 67 -12.14 -20.44 -3.90
C ARG A 67 -13.14 -20.13 -5.01
N ASN A 68 -13.88 -19.01 -4.90
CA ASN A 68 -14.77 -18.55 -5.97
C ASN A 68 -13.98 -18.19 -7.24
N LEU A 69 -12.85 -17.47 -7.09
CA LEU A 69 -11.97 -17.15 -8.21
C LEU A 69 -11.35 -18.41 -8.84
N ILE A 70 -10.91 -19.36 -8.01
CA ILE A 70 -10.40 -20.68 -8.48
C ILE A 70 -11.48 -21.43 -9.26
N SER A 71 -12.71 -21.44 -8.76
CA SER A 71 -13.85 -22.12 -9.40
C SER A 71 -14.27 -21.43 -10.70
N ALA A 72 -14.09 -20.11 -10.80
CA ALA A 72 -14.31 -19.35 -12.01
C ALA A 72 -13.25 -19.59 -13.10
N GLY A 73 -12.19 -20.34 -12.80
CA GLY A 73 -11.18 -20.73 -13.76
C GLY A 73 -10.24 -19.59 -14.18
N VAL A 74 -9.92 -18.66 -13.26
CA VAL A 74 -8.93 -17.61 -13.54
C VAL A 74 -7.54 -18.19 -13.77
N ASN A 75 -6.72 -17.51 -14.57
CA ASN A 75 -5.36 -17.94 -14.86
C ASN A 75 -4.35 -17.43 -13.83
N ALA A 76 -4.64 -16.26 -13.24
CA ALA A 76 -3.82 -15.68 -12.17
C ALA A 76 -4.70 -15.00 -11.13
N ILE A 77 -4.18 -14.87 -9.90
CA ILE A 77 -4.80 -14.12 -8.81
C ILE A 77 -3.78 -13.12 -8.28
N VAL A 78 -4.16 -11.83 -8.28
CA VAL A 78 -3.45 -10.78 -7.55
C VAL A 78 -4.15 -10.60 -6.21
N LEU A 79 -3.41 -10.87 -5.13
CA LEU A 79 -3.93 -11.01 -3.78
C LEU A 79 -3.32 -9.97 -2.85
N ASN A 80 -4.14 -9.11 -2.22
CA ASN A 80 -3.71 -8.36 -1.05
C ASN A 80 -4.16 -9.12 0.20
N PRO A 81 -3.25 -9.87 0.87
CA PRO A 81 -3.63 -10.85 1.87
C PRO A 81 -4.06 -10.23 3.20
N SER A 82 -5.11 -10.76 3.82
CA SER A 82 -5.57 -10.39 5.15
C SER A 82 -4.80 -11.09 6.28
N ASP A 83 -4.08 -12.17 5.96
CA ASP A 83 -3.31 -12.95 6.91
C ASP A 83 -2.13 -13.60 6.21
N ARG A 84 -1.02 -13.78 6.95
CA ARG A 84 0.24 -14.32 6.41
C ARG A 84 0.18 -15.82 6.13
N ASP A 85 -0.48 -16.56 6.99
CA ASP A 85 -0.41 -18.02 7.04
C ASP A 85 -1.75 -18.71 6.74
N ALA A 86 -2.86 -18.13 7.18
CA ALA A 86 -4.20 -18.70 7.05
C ALA A 86 -4.62 -18.95 5.60
N LEU A 87 -4.06 -18.22 4.65
CA LEU A 87 -4.37 -18.34 3.22
C LEU A 87 -3.54 -19.44 2.50
N ASN A 88 -2.51 -19.99 3.17
CA ASN A 88 -1.61 -20.97 2.54
C ASN A 88 -2.32 -22.18 1.93
N PRO A 89 -3.31 -22.81 2.58
CA PRO A 89 -4.01 -23.95 1.97
C PRO A 89 -4.73 -23.62 0.67
N VAL A 90 -5.41 -22.47 0.59
CA VAL A 90 -6.14 -22.07 -0.63
C VAL A 90 -5.18 -21.58 -1.73
N ILE A 91 -4.05 -20.98 -1.37
CA ILE A 91 -2.99 -20.63 -2.33
C ILE A 91 -2.39 -21.90 -2.94
N LYS A 92 -2.13 -22.92 -2.14
CA LYS A 92 -1.69 -24.24 -2.62
C LYS A 92 -2.72 -24.89 -3.53
N GLU A 93 -4.03 -24.79 -3.18
CA GLU A 93 -5.13 -25.27 -4.02
C GLU A 93 -5.14 -24.57 -5.39
N ALA A 94 -4.96 -23.25 -5.44
CA ALA A 94 -4.86 -22.48 -6.69
C ALA A 94 -3.66 -22.94 -7.53
N SER A 95 -2.49 -23.02 -6.92
CA SER A 95 -1.25 -23.46 -7.59
C SER A 95 -1.35 -24.87 -8.16
N ALA A 96 -1.99 -25.81 -7.46
CA ALA A 96 -2.21 -27.16 -7.94
C ALA A 96 -3.10 -27.23 -9.19
N LYS A 97 -3.88 -26.18 -9.46
CA LYS A 97 -4.67 -26.02 -10.70
C LYS A 97 -3.96 -25.20 -11.77
N GLY A 98 -2.69 -24.87 -11.58
CA GLY A 98 -1.91 -24.07 -12.52
C GLY A 98 -2.19 -22.56 -12.46
N ILE A 99 -2.92 -22.07 -11.45
CA ILE A 99 -3.21 -20.66 -11.27
C ILE A 99 -2.00 -19.98 -10.61
N VAL A 100 -1.50 -18.93 -11.25
CA VAL A 100 -0.40 -18.12 -10.71
C VAL A 100 -0.94 -17.19 -9.63
N VAL A 101 -0.39 -17.26 -8.41
CA VAL A 101 -0.78 -16.37 -7.30
C VAL A 101 0.34 -15.40 -6.99
N VAL A 102 0.03 -14.10 -7.01
CA VAL A 102 0.95 -13.03 -6.61
C VAL A 102 0.34 -12.26 -5.46
N ALA A 103 0.95 -12.36 -4.28
CA ALA A 103 0.62 -11.54 -3.13
C ALA A 103 1.30 -10.17 -3.27
N VAL A 104 0.54 -9.10 -3.09
CA VAL A 104 1.02 -7.72 -3.26
C VAL A 104 0.88 -6.92 -1.97
N ASP A 105 1.77 -5.93 -1.77
CA ASP A 105 1.84 -5.05 -0.59
C ASP A 105 2.22 -5.81 0.70
N GLN A 106 1.60 -6.92 0.97
CA GLN A 106 1.75 -7.74 2.16
C GLN A 106 2.21 -9.15 1.80
N ALA A 107 3.00 -9.78 2.66
CA ALA A 107 3.55 -11.09 2.41
C ALA A 107 2.62 -12.21 2.92
N VAL A 108 2.59 -13.32 2.17
CA VAL A 108 2.15 -14.63 2.62
C VAL A 108 3.35 -15.54 2.81
N SER A 109 3.19 -16.61 3.59
CA SER A 109 4.25 -17.62 3.79
C SER A 109 4.13 -18.83 2.84
N ALA A 110 3.09 -18.87 1.99
CA ALA A 110 2.92 -19.94 1.01
C ALA A 110 4.07 -19.93 -0.03
N PRO A 111 4.87 -21.01 -0.16
CA PRO A 111 6.00 -21.05 -1.10
C PRO A 111 5.55 -21.08 -2.57
N GLU A 112 4.30 -21.43 -2.83
CA GLU A 112 3.70 -21.44 -4.17
C GLU A 112 3.50 -20.03 -4.71
N ALA A 113 3.20 -19.06 -3.85
CA ALA A 113 2.95 -17.68 -4.24
C ALA A 113 4.25 -16.94 -4.63
N TYR A 114 4.11 -15.96 -5.52
CA TYR A 114 5.06 -14.86 -5.63
C TYR A 114 4.64 -13.77 -4.67
N VAL A 115 5.60 -13.07 -4.09
CA VAL A 115 5.36 -11.93 -3.19
C VAL A 115 6.04 -10.70 -3.77
N LEU A 116 5.27 -9.67 -4.08
CA LEU A 116 5.76 -8.36 -4.48
C LEU A 116 5.25 -7.35 -3.45
N SER A 117 6.08 -7.00 -2.49
CA SER A 117 5.70 -6.16 -1.36
C SER A 117 6.63 -4.98 -1.16
N ASN A 118 6.15 -3.93 -0.53
CA ASN A 118 7.04 -2.94 0.06
C ASN A 118 7.80 -3.58 1.25
N ASP A 119 8.98 -3.07 1.61
CA ASP A 119 9.62 -3.44 2.86
C ASP A 119 8.88 -2.79 4.04
N GLN A 120 7.84 -3.48 4.53
CA GLN A 120 6.96 -2.94 5.56
C GLN A 120 7.67 -2.76 6.91
N VAL A 121 8.65 -3.62 7.23
CA VAL A 121 9.50 -3.43 8.43
C VAL A 121 10.33 -2.15 8.28
N LYS A 122 10.96 -1.97 7.12
CA LYS A 122 11.74 -0.76 6.84
C LYS A 122 10.86 0.49 6.83
N TYR A 123 9.62 0.40 6.31
CA TYR A 123 8.63 1.48 6.37
C TYR A 123 8.41 1.95 7.81
N GLY A 124 8.07 1.01 8.71
CA GLY A 124 7.87 1.31 10.14
C GLY A 124 9.09 1.92 10.79
N GLN A 125 10.26 1.34 10.54
CA GLN A 125 11.54 1.81 11.06
C GLN A 125 11.87 3.24 10.61
N LEU A 126 11.79 3.52 9.31
CA LEU A 126 12.14 4.83 8.75
C LEU A 126 11.27 5.96 9.30
N GLY A 127 9.95 5.74 9.36
CA GLY A 127 9.02 6.71 9.91
C GLY A 127 9.28 6.96 11.40
N ALA A 128 9.50 5.91 12.17
CA ALA A 128 9.78 6.02 13.60
C ALA A 128 11.10 6.73 13.86
N GLU A 129 12.18 6.36 13.17
CA GLU A 129 13.49 7.02 13.30
C GLU A 129 13.41 8.52 12.96
N TRP A 130 12.69 8.87 11.88
CA TRP A 130 12.48 10.25 11.53
C TRP A 130 11.76 11.01 12.65
N LEU A 131 10.64 10.46 13.16
CA LEU A 131 9.85 11.08 14.24
C LEU A 131 10.67 11.28 15.50
N PHE A 132 11.39 10.25 15.94
CA PHE A 132 12.17 10.30 17.18
C PHE A 132 13.33 11.29 17.07
N LYS A 133 13.93 11.46 15.89
CA LYS A 133 14.94 12.50 15.62
C LYS A 133 14.32 13.90 15.69
N GLN A 134 13.12 14.12 15.16
CA GLN A 134 12.41 15.42 15.26
C GLN A 134 12.12 15.79 16.73
N LEU A 135 11.93 14.80 17.59
CA LEU A 135 11.72 14.98 19.02
C LEU A 135 13.05 15.02 19.83
N ASN A 136 14.20 15.07 19.18
CA ASN A 136 15.52 15.01 19.82
C ASN A 136 15.65 13.80 20.77
N GLY A 137 15.03 12.70 20.45
CA GLY A 137 15.07 11.44 21.18
C GLY A 137 14.29 11.42 22.50
N THR A 138 13.44 12.41 22.77
CA THR A 138 12.67 12.51 24.02
C THR A 138 11.26 13.01 23.76
N GLY A 139 10.24 12.33 24.28
CA GLY A 139 8.84 12.80 24.15
C GLY A 139 7.80 11.68 24.26
N ASN A 140 6.56 12.10 24.25
CA ASN A 140 5.38 11.23 24.31
C ASN A 140 4.83 11.03 22.91
N VAL A 141 4.85 9.81 22.42
CA VAL A 141 4.44 9.46 21.05
C VAL A 141 3.17 8.62 21.07
N VAL A 142 2.30 8.86 20.11
CA VAL A 142 1.15 8.01 19.82
C VAL A 142 1.46 7.21 18.56
N GLU A 143 1.23 5.90 18.62
CA GLU A 143 1.27 5.02 17.46
C GLU A 143 -0.17 4.66 17.04
N MET A 144 -0.63 5.19 15.88
CA MET A 144 -1.95 4.89 15.33
C MET A 144 -1.78 3.89 14.17
N ARG A 145 -2.04 2.64 14.50
CA ARG A 145 -1.82 1.46 13.64
C ARG A 145 -2.97 1.23 12.66
N GLY A 146 -2.77 0.26 11.76
CA GLY A 146 -3.76 -0.18 10.79
C GLY A 146 -4.76 -1.20 11.34
N ILE A 147 -4.86 -2.35 10.68
CA ILE A 147 -5.70 -3.48 11.09
C ILE A 147 -4.83 -4.46 11.88
N ASP A 148 -5.27 -4.80 13.09
CA ASP A 148 -4.58 -5.76 13.95
C ASP A 148 -4.44 -7.14 13.29
N GLY A 149 -3.24 -7.72 13.38
CA GLY A 149 -2.91 -9.04 12.82
C GLY A 149 -2.65 -9.08 11.31
N VAL A 150 -2.96 -8.02 10.57
CA VAL A 150 -2.67 -7.95 9.13
C VAL A 150 -1.15 -7.80 8.92
N PRO A 151 -0.55 -8.51 7.92
CA PRO A 151 0.90 -8.56 7.77
C PRO A 151 1.59 -7.20 7.66
N ALA A 152 1.04 -6.24 6.89
CA ALA A 152 1.63 -4.91 6.77
C ALA A 152 1.63 -4.14 8.09
N ASP A 153 0.57 -4.24 8.89
CA ASP A 153 0.50 -3.59 10.20
C ASP A 153 1.52 -4.21 11.17
N THR A 154 1.57 -5.54 11.23
CA THR A 154 2.52 -6.28 12.08
C THR A 154 3.96 -5.95 11.74
N ASP A 155 4.32 -5.96 10.45
CA ASP A 155 5.68 -5.69 9.99
C ASP A 155 6.07 -4.21 10.24
N ARG A 156 5.15 -3.26 10.02
CA ARG A 156 5.39 -1.83 10.34
C ARG A 156 5.60 -1.62 11.82
N HIS A 157 4.78 -2.25 12.67
CA HIS A 157 4.95 -2.20 14.12
C HIS A 157 6.28 -2.82 14.56
N GLN A 158 6.71 -3.91 13.96
CA GLN A 158 8.03 -4.50 14.20
C GLN A 158 9.15 -3.48 13.91
N GLY A 159 9.07 -2.80 12.77
CA GLY A 159 10.04 -1.76 12.39
C GLY A 159 10.02 -0.56 13.34
N PHE A 160 8.82 -0.10 13.72
CA PHE A 160 8.64 0.97 14.72
C PHE A 160 9.29 0.59 16.06
N THR A 161 9.02 -0.61 16.56
CA THR A 161 9.54 -1.10 17.83
C THR A 161 11.07 -1.27 17.79
N ALA A 162 11.61 -1.75 16.67
CA ALA A 162 13.06 -1.85 16.50
C ALA A 162 13.74 -0.47 16.52
N ALA A 163 13.12 0.55 15.92
CA ALA A 163 13.61 1.92 16.02
C ALA A 163 13.52 2.44 17.47
N LEU A 164 12.38 2.21 18.15
CA LEU A 164 12.14 2.68 19.52
C LEU A 164 13.20 2.19 20.50
N ALA A 165 13.73 1.00 20.30
CA ALA A 165 14.79 0.43 21.17
C ALA A 165 16.06 1.32 21.26
N ASN A 166 16.30 2.16 20.25
CA ASN A 166 17.42 3.10 20.22
C ASN A 166 17.10 4.47 20.86
N TYR A 167 15.87 4.70 21.34
CA TYR A 167 15.40 5.97 21.87
C TYR A 167 14.73 5.79 23.24
N PRO A 168 15.49 5.50 24.32
CA PRO A 168 14.93 5.11 25.63
C PRO A 168 14.10 6.19 26.34
N ASN A 169 14.21 7.46 25.90
CA ASN A 169 13.44 8.56 26.46
C ASN A 169 12.17 8.88 25.65
N ILE A 170 11.89 8.16 24.55
CA ILE A 170 10.61 8.19 23.89
C ILE A 170 9.64 7.27 24.64
N LYS A 171 8.45 7.79 24.94
CA LYS A 171 7.39 7.05 25.63
C LYS A 171 6.18 6.89 24.73
N ILE A 172 5.72 5.67 24.53
CA ILE A 172 4.47 5.41 23.82
C ILE A 172 3.32 5.60 24.82
N VAL A 173 2.58 6.72 24.70
CA VAL A 173 1.50 7.09 25.62
C VAL A 173 0.14 6.58 25.17
N ALA A 174 0.01 6.19 23.90
CA ALA A 174 -1.13 5.46 23.36
C ALA A 174 -0.73 4.68 22.11
N GLN A 175 -1.38 3.54 21.95
CA GLN A 175 -1.34 2.72 20.75
C GLN A 175 -2.78 2.36 20.39
N THR A 176 -3.19 2.56 19.13
CA THR A 176 -4.57 2.31 18.71
C THR A 176 -4.59 1.66 17.33
N PHE A 177 -5.62 0.87 17.07
CA PHE A 177 -5.88 0.29 15.75
C PHE A 177 -7.00 1.07 15.06
N THR A 178 -6.68 1.76 13.98
CA THR A 178 -7.63 2.60 13.23
C THR A 178 -8.37 1.83 12.15
N GLY A 179 -7.92 0.60 11.84
CA GLY A 179 -8.43 -0.19 10.73
C GLY A 179 -8.13 0.42 9.36
N TRP A 180 -7.19 1.38 9.27
CA TRP A 180 -6.98 2.24 8.09
C TRP A 180 -8.27 2.91 7.61
N SER A 181 -9.18 3.21 8.53
CA SER A 181 -10.48 3.83 8.28
C SER A 181 -10.53 5.23 8.87
N LEU A 182 -11.08 6.19 8.11
CA LEU A 182 -11.00 7.62 8.44
C LEU A 182 -11.83 7.97 9.69
N ASP A 183 -13.07 7.46 9.77
CA ASP A 183 -13.96 7.75 10.90
C ASP A 183 -13.43 7.20 12.24
N PRO A 184 -13.00 5.93 12.37
CA PRO A 184 -12.33 5.45 13.57
C PRO A 184 -11.09 6.26 13.93
N ALA A 185 -10.28 6.65 12.95
CA ALA A 185 -9.10 7.48 13.18
C ALA A 185 -9.47 8.85 13.76
N ALA A 186 -10.49 9.52 13.19
CA ALA A 186 -10.99 10.80 13.69
C ALA A 186 -11.54 10.69 15.11
N GLN A 187 -12.29 9.65 15.42
CA GLN A 187 -12.81 9.40 16.78
C GLN A 187 -11.69 9.17 17.79
N GLN A 188 -10.69 8.36 17.43
CA GLN A 188 -9.58 8.03 18.32
C GLN A 188 -8.70 9.25 18.61
N ILE A 189 -8.35 10.07 17.61
CA ILE A 189 -7.55 11.27 17.85
C ILE A 189 -8.32 12.29 18.71
N ASN A 190 -9.62 12.46 18.52
CA ASN A 190 -10.44 13.34 19.36
C ASN A 190 -10.54 12.82 20.81
N THR A 191 -10.61 11.51 21.00
CA THR A 191 -10.52 10.88 22.32
C THR A 191 -9.18 11.15 22.99
N LEU A 192 -8.09 11.06 22.24
CA LEU A 192 -6.74 11.39 22.73
C LEU A 192 -6.64 12.86 23.12
N PHE A 193 -7.21 13.79 22.35
CA PHE A 193 -7.27 15.21 22.71
C PHE A 193 -8.01 15.47 24.02
N SER A 194 -9.08 14.71 24.26
CA SER A 194 -9.90 14.85 25.47
C SER A 194 -9.29 14.16 26.69
N SER A 195 -8.33 13.25 26.51
CA SER A 195 -7.73 12.49 27.59
C SER A 195 -6.77 13.28 28.49
N GLY A 196 -6.41 14.49 28.11
CA GLY A 196 -5.40 15.30 28.81
C GLY A 196 -3.95 14.79 28.68
N LYS A 197 -3.72 13.71 27.92
CA LYS A 197 -2.38 13.21 27.69
C LYS A 197 -1.57 14.21 26.85
N LYS A 198 -0.33 14.46 27.27
CA LYS A 198 0.61 15.22 26.45
C LYS A 198 1.05 14.35 25.28
N ILE A 199 0.89 14.84 24.07
CA ILE A 199 1.34 14.19 22.83
C ILE A 199 2.39 15.12 22.21
N ASP A 200 3.59 14.58 21.99
CA ASP A 200 4.70 15.32 21.40
C ASP A 200 4.92 14.91 19.93
N GLY A 201 4.40 13.75 19.50
CA GLY A 201 4.49 13.29 18.12
C GLY A 201 3.53 12.15 17.81
N ILE A 202 3.21 11.98 16.53
CA ILE A 202 2.29 10.93 16.06
C ILE A 202 2.94 10.15 14.92
N TRP A 203 2.93 8.83 15.06
CA TRP A 203 3.23 7.91 13.97
C TRP A 203 1.94 7.26 13.50
N THR A 204 1.71 7.30 12.20
CA THR A 204 0.57 6.65 11.54
C THR A 204 0.92 6.20 10.13
N SER A 205 -0.02 5.57 9.41
CA SER A 205 0.22 5.07 8.07
C SER A 205 -1.09 4.96 7.27
N GLY A 206 -1.45 6.01 6.54
CA GLY A 206 -2.60 6.03 5.62
C GLY A 206 -3.85 6.70 6.15
N ILE A 207 -3.86 7.19 7.42
CA ILE A 207 -4.96 7.99 8.00
C ILE A 207 -4.47 9.38 8.43
N ASP A 208 -3.29 9.72 8.05
CA ASP A 208 -2.48 10.88 8.44
C ASP A 208 -3.17 12.21 8.16
N ALA A 209 -3.76 12.34 6.98
CA ALA A 209 -4.50 13.55 6.61
C ALA A 209 -5.67 13.82 7.56
N THR A 210 -6.37 12.77 8.00
CA THR A 210 -7.45 12.88 8.98
C THR A 210 -6.93 13.36 10.34
N ILE A 211 -5.74 12.92 10.75
CA ILE A 211 -5.12 13.39 11.99
C ILE A 211 -4.77 14.87 11.90
N VAL A 212 -4.19 15.33 10.79
CA VAL A 212 -3.89 16.76 10.56
C VAL A 212 -5.18 17.59 10.56
N ASP A 213 -6.23 17.14 9.88
CA ASP A 213 -7.55 17.79 9.89
C ASP A 213 -8.12 17.92 11.31
N ALA A 214 -7.96 16.88 12.15
CA ALA A 214 -8.43 16.91 13.53
C ALA A 214 -7.70 17.97 14.37
N TYR A 215 -6.37 18.13 14.20
CA TYR A 215 -5.62 19.21 14.84
C TYR A 215 -6.11 20.59 14.41
N GLN A 216 -6.36 20.80 13.11
CA GLN A 216 -6.90 22.06 12.59
C GLN A 216 -8.29 22.34 13.18
N THR A 217 -9.20 21.37 13.15
CA THR A 217 -10.56 21.50 13.65
C THR A 217 -10.58 21.81 15.15
N ALA A 218 -9.72 21.14 15.92
CA ALA A 218 -9.58 21.37 17.37
C ALA A 218 -8.78 22.63 17.70
N LYS A 219 -8.25 23.35 16.69
CA LYS A 219 -7.40 24.54 16.87
C LYS A 219 -6.19 24.28 17.78
N LYS A 220 -5.63 23.07 17.69
CA LYS A 220 -4.43 22.67 18.44
C LYS A 220 -3.19 22.93 17.60
N ALA A 221 -2.08 23.26 18.27
CA ALA A 221 -0.79 23.33 17.62
C ALA A 221 -0.41 21.93 17.09
N PHE A 222 0.09 21.87 15.87
CA PHE A 222 0.56 20.62 15.28
C PHE A 222 1.73 20.04 16.08
N VAL A 223 1.84 18.74 16.07
CA VAL A 223 3.02 17.99 16.53
C VAL A 223 3.67 17.29 15.33
N PRO A 224 4.96 16.96 15.37
CA PRO A 224 5.58 16.16 14.33
C PRO A 224 4.77 14.91 14.02
N THR A 225 4.41 14.74 12.74
CA THR A 225 3.50 13.67 12.30
C THR A 225 4.13 12.90 11.14
N VAL A 226 4.16 11.57 11.29
CA VAL A 226 4.54 10.64 10.21
C VAL A 226 3.28 10.02 9.64
N GLY A 227 3.25 9.92 8.32
CA GLY A 227 2.15 9.29 7.59
C GLY A 227 2.60 8.58 6.33
N ALA A 228 1.63 8.14 5.54
CA ALA A 228 1.83 7.60 4.20
C ALA A 228 1.88 8.71 3.15
N ASP A 229 2.18 8.34 1.93
CA ASP A 229 2.33 9.23 0.77
C ASP A 229 1.00 9.50 0.04
N ASN A 230 -0.13 9.54 0.77
CA ASN A 230 -1.40 9.96 0.16
C ASN A 230 -1.40 11.46 -0.19
N ASN A 231 -2.11 11.77 -1.27
CA ASN A 231 -2.07 13.09 -1.89
C ASN A 231 -2.49 14.22 -0.94
N LYS A 232 -3.50 14.00 -0.11
CA LYS A 232 -3.97 15.01 0.85
C LYS A 232 -2.91 15.30 1.91
N PHE A 233 -2.28 14.28 2.48
CA PHE A 233 -1.24 14.50 3.49
C PHE A 233 0.01 15.14 2.88
N VAL A 234 0.43 14.72 1.69
CA VAL A 234 1.51 15.37 0.94
C VAL A 234 1.19 16.85 0.70
N GLY A 235 -0.04 17.16 0.29
CA GLY A 235 -0.52 18.54 0.14
C GLY A 235 -0.53 19.32 1.45
N GLN A 236 -0.92 18.72 2.57
CA GLN A 236 -0.88 19.33 3.89
C GLN A 236 0.56 19.62 4.34
N LEU A 237 1.51 18.70 4.10
CA LEU A 237 2.93 18.93 4.40
C LEU A 237 3.52 20.12 3.63
N VAL A 238 3.00 20.40 2.43
CA VAL A 238 3.38 21.56 1.62
C VAL A 238 2.70 22.84 2.12
N THR A 239 1.38 22.81 2.25
CA THR A 239 0.56 24.01 2.44
C THR A 239 0.50 24.50 3.90
N LEU A 240 0.59 23.58 4.87
CA LEU A 240 0.49 23.90 6.29
C LEU A 240 1.86 24.05 6.99
N LYS A 241 2.96 23.93 6.23
CA LYS A 241 4.32 24.12 6.77
C LYS A 241 4.48 25.47 7.49
N THR A 242 4.00 26.54 6.88
CA THR A 242 4.05 27.91 7.45
C THR A 242 3.14 28.09 8.66
N GLN A 243 2.20 27.16 8.86
CA GLN A 243 1.32 27.11 10.04
C GLN A 243 1.88 26.19 11.14
N GLY A 244 3.10 25.68 10.97
CA GLY A 244 3.81 24.89 11.96
C GLY A 244 3.68 23.38 11.82
N LEU A 245 3.05 22.85 10.74
CA LEU A 245 3.05 21.41 10.49
C LEU A 245 4.45 20.94 10.08
N VAL A 246 5.02 20.09 10.90
CA VAL A 246 6.25 19.34 10.64
C VAL A 246 5.89 17.87 10.43
N GLY A 247 6.30 17.29 9.33
CA GLY A 247 5.93 15.89 9.07
C GLY A 247 6.71 15.24 7.94
N ALA A 248 6.53 13.93 7.85
CA ALA A 248 7.11 13.09 6.82
C ALA A 248 6.12 12.06 6.29
N ALA A 249 6.13 11.89 4.97
CA ALA A 249 5.44 10.81 4.28
C ALA A 249 6.43 9.67 4.02
N VAL A 250 6.07 8.46 4.43
CA VAL A 250 6.80 7.23 4.07
C VAL A 250 6.10 6.56 2.91
N THR A 251 6.84 6.20 1.87
CA THR A 251 6.26 5.74 0.62
C THR A 251 5.79 4.28 0.67
N ASN A 252 4.59 4.04 0.14
CA ASN A 252 4.02 2.70 -0.06
C ASN A 252 3.16 2.70 -1.33
N PRO A 253 3.72 2.34 -2.51
CA PRO A 253 3.07 2.54 -3.80
C PRO A 253 1.90 1.58 -4.05
N PRO A 254 0.63 2.03 -4.17
CA PRO A 254 -0.51 1.19 -4.58
C PRO A 254 -0.32 0.55 -5.95
N PRO A 255 0.41 1.15 -6.92
CA PRO A 255 0.78 0.49 -8.17
C PRO A 255 1.49 -0.86 -8.04
N VAL A 256 1.85 -1.29 -6.83
CA VAL A 256 2.28 -2.67 -6.54
C VAL A 256 1.26 -3.71 -7.03
N GLY A 257 -0.04 -3.35 -7.08
CA GLY A 257 -1.08 -4.20 -7.67
C GLY A 257 -0.85 -4.47 -9.15
N GLY A 258 -0.67 -3.40 -9.95
CA GLY A 258 -0.36 -3.51 -11.38
C GLY A 258 0.97 -4.21 -11.64
N ALA A 259 1.98 -3.95 -10.80
CA ALA A 259 3.26 -4.65 -10.85
C ALA A 259 3.10 -6.16 -10.57
N GLY A 260 2.27 -6.54 -9.60
CA GLY A 260 1.93 -7.92 -9.31
C GLY A 260 1.25 -8.62 -10.50
N LEU A 261 0.35 -7.91 -11.19
CA LEU A 261 -0.23 -8.44 -12.42
C LEU A 261 0.83 -8.63 -13.53
N ALA A 262 1.74 -7.69 -13.71
CA ALA A 262 2.83 -7.82 -14.69
C ALA A 262 3.68 -9.06 -14.41
N VAL A 263 4.06 -9.29 -13.15
CA VAL A 263 4.77 -10.51 -12.71
C VAL A 263 3.95 -11.77 -13.02
N ALA A 264 2.65 -11.76 -12.72
CA ALA A 264 1.77 -12.90 -13.00
C ALA A 264 1.71 -13.24 -14.50
N LEU A 265 1.57 -12.23 -15.35
CA LEU A 265 1.54 -12.39 -16.82
C LEU A 265 2.88 -12.90 -17.36
N ASP A 266 3.99 -12.41 -16.83
CA ASP A 266 5.32 -12.91 -17.21
C ASP A 266 5.49 -14.39 -16.83
N VAL A 267 5.04 -14.79 -15.63
CA VAL A 267 5.10 -16.20 -15.20
C VAL A 267 4.22 -17.10 -16.09
N LEU A 268 3.01 -16.64 -16.44
CA LEU A 268 2.12 -17.34 -17.37
C LEU A 268 2.74 -17.48 -18.76
N ALA A 269 3.55 -16.50 -19.18
CA ALA A 269 4.31 -16.55 -20.43
C ALA A 269 5.62 -17.36 -20.33
N GLY A 270 5.86 -18.08 -19.22
CA GLY A 270 7.05 -18.91 -19.00
C GLY A 270 8.31 -18.15 -18.59
N LYS A 271 8.22 -16.86 -18.26
CA LYS A 271 9.36 -16.11 -17.72
C LYS A 271 9.53 -16.39 -16.23
N SER A 272 10.77 -16.34 -15.76
CA SER A 272 11.10 -16.54 -14.34
C SER A 272 11.20 -15.21 -13.59
N HIS A 273 10.69 -15.19 -12.36
CA HIS A 273 10.85 -14.11 -11.41
C HIS A 273 11.32 -14.65 -10.05
N PRO A 274 12.00 -13.85 -9.23
CA PRO A 274 12.23 -14.19 -7.83
C PRO A 274 10.89 -14.38 -7.12
N LYS A 275 10.82 -15.35 -6.19
CA LYS A 275 9.62 -15.57 -5.38
C LYS A 275 9.30 -14.39 -4.46
N LEU A 276 10.32 -13.63 -4.06
CA LEU A 276 10.19 -12.41 -3.28
C LEU A 276 10.80 -11.23 -4.04
N ILE A 277 9.97 -10.25 -4.34
CA ILE A 277 10.35 -8.94 -4.89
C ILE A 277 9.99 -7.90 -3.83
N LYS A 278 11.00 -7.23 -3.29
CA LYS A 278 10.81 -6.25 -2.22
C LYS A 278 11.14 -4.86 -2.71
N LEU A 279 10.19 -3.93 -2.59
CA LEU A 279 10.38 -2.51 -2.86
C LEU A 279 10.99 -1.83 -1.64
N THR A 280 11.71 -0.75 -1.86
CA THR A 280 12.34 0.01 -0.78
C THR A 280 11.54 1.29 -0.52
N PRO A 281 11.00 1.50 0.69
CA PRO A 281 10.32 2.74 1.04
C PRO A 281 11.31 3.90 1.18
N GLU A 282 10.83 5.10 0.85
CA GLU A 282 11.53 6.37 1.00
C GLU A 282 10.82 7.24 2.06
N VAL A 283 11.51 8.23 2.59
CA VAL A 283 10.95 9.26 3.47
C VAL A 283 11.04 10.61 2.77
N TRP A 284 9.90 11.26 2.60
CA TRP A 284 9.79 12.61 2.07
C TRP A 284 9.28 13.54 3.19
N ASP A 285 10.12 14.44 3.67
CA ASP A 285 9.79 15.31 4.79
C ASP A 285 9.76 16.80 4.38
N ASN A 286 9.09 17.62 5.18
CA ASN A 286 9.03 19.05 4.95
C ASN A 286 10.06 19.86 5.77
N THR A 287 11.05 19.21 6.38
CA THR A 287 12.07 19.87 7.20
C THR A 287 13.29 20.28 6.40
N THR A 288 13.56 19.57 5.30
CA THR A 288 14.70 19.85 4.40
C THR A 288 14.25 20.50 3.09
N SER A 289 15.12 21.26 2.44
CA SER A 289 14.81 21.87 1.14
C SER A 289 14.56 20.81 0.06
N ALA A 290 15.33 19.72 0.07
CA ALA A 290 15.15 18.62 -0.88
C ALA A 290 13.80 17.91 -0.67
N GLY A 291 13.44 17.64 0.58
CA GLY A 291 12.15 17.02 0.93
C GLY A 291 10.96 17.90 0.53
N VAL A 292 11.03 19.23 0.80
CA VAL A 292 10.01 20.19 0.35
C VAL A 292 9.85 20.17 -1.17
N SER A 293 10.96 20.20 -1.92
CA SER A 293 10.93 20.16 -3.37
C SER A 293 10.30 18.85 -3.89
N THR A 294 10.61 17.71 -3.24
CA THR A 294 10.01 16.42 -3.57
C THR A 294 8.52 16.44 -3.32
N LEU A 295 8.06 16.87 -2.14
CA LEU A 295 6.64 16.94 -1.78
C LEU A 295 5.87 17.85 -2.76
N GLN A 296 6.42 19.02 -3.11
CA GLN A 296 5.82 19.94 -4.09
C GLN A 296 5.71 19.31 -5.49
N ALA A 297 6.74 18.59 -5.93
CA ALA A 297 6.74 17.93 -7.23
C ALA A 297 5.77 16.72 -7.29
N LYS A 298 5.47 16.12 -6.16
CA LYS A 298 4.57 14.94 -6.06
C LYS A 298 3.11 15.34 -5.85
N TYR A 299 2.84 16.40 -5.12
CA TYR A 299 1.47 16.85 -4.84
C TYR A 299 0.72 17.20 -6.13
N ASP A 300 -0.49 16.69 -6.25
CA ASP A 300 -1.38 16.96 -7.38
C ASP A 300 -2.79 17.29 -6.90
N ALA A 301 -3.16 18.57 -6.98
CA ALA A 301 -4.47 19.05 -6.54
C ALA A 301 -5.67 18.42 -7.31
N ALA A 302 -5.43 17.81 -8.47
CA ALA A 302 -6.48 17.15 -9.26
C ALA A 302 -6.63 15.65 -8.96
N LEU A 303 -5.72 15.06 -8.18
CA LEU A 303 -5.78 13.67 -7.78
C LEU A 303 -6.72 13.49 -6.58
N ASP A 304 -7.37 12.33 -6.50
CA ASP A 304 -8.12 11.95 -5.30
C ASP A 304 -7.28 12.16 -4.03
N PRO A 305 -7.82 12.78 -2.98
CA PRO A 305 -7.06 13.11 -1.78
C PRO A 305 -6.47 11.89 -1.05
N TYR A 306 -7.07 10.73 -1.19
CA TYR A 306 -6.66 9.51 -0.49
C TYR A 306 -5.88 8.52 -1.37
N TYR A 307 -5.66 8.86 -2.64
CA TYR A 307 -4.71 8.14 -3.50
C TYR A 307 -3.27 8.50 -3.15
N SER A 308 -2.35 7.56 -3.36
CA SER A 308 -0.92 7.85 -3.28
C SER A 308 -0.47 8.74 -4.45
N VAL A 309 0.55 9.53 -4.24
CA VAL A 309 1.17 10.33 -5.30
C VAL A 309 2.19 9.54 -6.13
N GLN A 310 2.17 8.21 -6.04
CA GLN A 310 3.00 7.30 -6.81
C GLN A 310 2.15 6.57 -7.85
N TYR A 311 2.46 6.72 -9.12
CA TYR A 311 1.63 6.26 -10.23
C TYR A 311 2.11 4.97 -10.89
N GLY A 312 3.25 4.43 -10.47
CA GLY A 312 3.83 3.24 -11.07
C GLY A 312 4.96 2.63 -10.24
N VAL A 313 5.31 1.38 -10.56
CA VAL A 313 6.44 0.63 -10.01
C VAL A 313 7.31 0.15 -11.16
N ALA A 314 8.42 0.84 -11.40
CA ALA A 314 9.39 0.41 -12.40
C ALA A 314 10.13 -0.88 -11.96
N PRO A 315 10.46 -1.78 -12.89
CA PRO A 315 10.18 -1.74 -14.32
C PRO A 315 8.84 -2.40 -14.71
N TYR A 316 7.96 -2.74 -13.77
CA TYR A 316 6.83 -3.63 -13.94
C TYR A 316 5.60 -2.98 -14.57
N THR A 317 5.25 -1.75 -14.12
CA THR A 317 4.05 -1.07 -14.61
C THR A 317 4.34 -0.32 -15.90
N THR A 318 3.41 -0.43 -16.88
CA THR A 318 3.57 0.16 -18.22
C THR A 318 2.44 1.11 -18.61
N TYR A 319 1.41 1.25 -17.76
CA TYR A 319 0.34 2.23 -17.94
C TYR A 319 0.79 3.65 -17.57
N SER A 320 0.10 4.65 -18.11
CA SER A 320 0.29 6.05 -17.74
C SER A 320 -0.54 6.45 -16.51
N LYS A 321 -0.20 7.58 -15.87
CA LYS A 321 -1.03 8.19 -14.82
C LYS A 321 -2.49 8.37 -15.27
N ALA A 322 -2.72 8.86 -16.49
CA ALA A 322 -4.07 9.04 -17.01
C ALA A 322 -4.86 7.71 -17.08
N GLN A 323 -4.21 6.62 -17.44
CA GLN A 323 -4.83 5.30 -17.45
C GLN A 323 -5.11 4.76 -16.05
N LEU A 324 -4.26 5.05 -15.07
CA LEU A 324 -4.50 4.70 -13.67
C LEU A 324 -5.73 5.42 -13.12
N VAL A 325 -5.80 6.74 -13.27
CA VAL A 325 -6.90 7.55 -12.71
C VAL A 325 -8.22 7.40 -13.48
N ALA A 326 -8.20 6.96 -14.73
CA ALA A 326 -9.42 6.68 -15.50
C ALA A 326 -10.30 5.58 -14.90
N CYS A 327 -9.81 4.82 -13.95
CA CYS A 327 -10.59 3.80 -13.21
C CYS A 327 -11.52 4.42 -12.16
N GLN A 328 -11.36 5.71 -11.86
CA GLN A 328 -12.19 6.44 -10.89
C GLN A 328 -13.54 6.89 -11.47
N SER A 329 -13.68 6.89 -12.79
CA SER A 329 -14.87 7.36 -13.54
C SER A 329 -15.86 6.24 -13.85
#